data_598086a887e5082b94046d74432131b9
#
_entry.id   598086a887e5082b94046d74432131b9
#
_cell.length_a   1.000
_cell.length_b   1.000
_cell.length_c   1.000
_cell.angle_alpha   90.00
_cell.angle_beta   90.00
_cell.angle_gamma   90.00
#
_symmetry.space_group_name_H-M   'P 1'
#
loop_
_entity.id
_entity.type
_entity.pdbx_description
1 polymer ?
#
loop_
_entity_poly.entity_id
_entity_poly.type
_entity_poly.pdbx_seq_one_letter_code
_entity_poly.pdbx_strand_id
1 'polypeptide(L)'
;MGTLARLGLVALTGLMLAAAGAAPAAAQPLPGTTCSLFPSNNILNADISTLSVSAQSATWKGNMAQNTNLHPDLGSLAQQYGMPVNVAPAPSTGLMPTFAYDPESDHPAEGYPIDQSTLIEGGPSAPSGSDRHALMVNKSSCKLYELYNLQNFTNGQQPQAGSGAVWDLSSNAMRPIGWTSADAAGLPITPLLLRPDEILAGSIAHAIRFTAHCTHSYIWPGSHDAGLCVTGFPPMGARFRLRPSFDISAFAPTTQVVLRAFQHFGLVLADNGSDWYFSGTTDDWWGTAAGDQVVSELKTIPAVQFDAVDESSAQAAQGSYQAVATTVLVPCTNAGVVASPGSSAANGTQVVFTASSATCPNPRYEFWIMAPGGSWTIVQAYSAGATFNWNTAGKAPGTYRYSVWVRDAASPNSYDTYFPGTAYTLTTTSCASVTASAAPASPQAAGTTVTITATASGCPSARYEFWTLPPGGSWTIVQAYSATNTFTWNTSPPAGAYKYSVWARDASSAASYDTYFPGTVYTLTTTPCTGLTASAMPASPQTSGTAITITASASGCANARYEFWIQNPGSSTWTIVQAYSATNTFSWTTTGLPAGTYKYSVWVRDTSSGASYDTYFPGTAYTLT
;
A
#
# COMPACT_ATOMS: atom_id res chain seq x y z
N MET A 1 4.64 40.41 -60.89
CA MET A 1 5.45 40.21 -59.70
C MET A 1 4.51 39.57 -58.66
N GLY A 2 4.42 38.29 -58.68
CA GLY A 2 3.45 37.53 -57.85
C GLY A 2 4.17 36.61 -56.92
N THR A 3 3.89 36.75 -55.67
CA THR A 3 4.38 35.86 -54.59
C THR A 3 3.40 34.71 -54.38
N LEU A 4 3.81 33.51 -54.69
CA LEU A 4 3.06 32.25 -54.43
C LEU A 4 3.20 31.87 -52.97
N ALA A 5 2.09 31.89 -52.23
CA ALA A 5 1.98 31.28 -50.91
C ALA A 5 1.77 29.77 -51.06
N ARG A 6 2.68 28.97 -50.50
CA ARG A 6 2.51 27.51 -50.35
C ARG A 6 1.67 27.20 -49.10
N LEU A 7 0.47 26.69 -49.28
CA LEU A 7 -0.30 26.04 -48.22
C LEU A 7 0.33 24.66 -47.96
N GLY A 8 0.85 24.46 -46.75
CA GLY A 8 1.24 23.15 -46.25
C GLY A 8 0.01 22.40 -45.72
N LEU A 9 -0.33 21.30 -46.37
CA LEU A 9 -1.35 20.36 -45.94
C LEU A 9 -0.77 19.53 -44.78
N VAL A 10 -1.21 19.79 -43.56
CA VAL A 10 -0.92 18.93 -42.41
C VAL A 10 -1.91 17.77 -42.46
N ALA A 11 -1.44 16.57 -42.84
CA ALA A 11 -2.20 15.35 -42.74
C ALA A 11 -2.23 14.93 -41.25
N LEU A 12 -3.38 15.10 -40.57
CA LEU A 12 -3.69 14.46 -39.31
C LEU A 12 -3.88 12.95 -39.56
N THR A 13 -2.87 12.13 -39.36
CA THR A 13 -3.03 10.69 -39.21
C THR A 13 -3.62 10.41 -37.84
N GLY A 14 -4.94 10.25 -37.80
CA GLY A 14 -5.64 9.72 -36.63
C GLY A 14 -5.16 8.30 -36.33
N LEU A 15 -4.39 8.15 -35.27
CA LEU A 15 -4.04 6.85 -34.72
C LEU A 15 -5.30 6.28 -34.05
N MET A 16 -6.03 5.40 -34.76
CA MET A 16 -7.04 4.56 -34.12
C MET A 16 -6.30 3.61 -33.17
N LEU A 17 -6.28 3.91 -31.87
CA LEU A 17 -5.99 2.92 -30.85
C LEU A 17 -7.12 1.87 -30.89
N ALA A 18 -6.89 0.76 -31.57
CA ALA A 18 -7.68 -0.42 -31.35
C ALA A 18 -7.43 -0.84 -29.88
N ALA A 19 -8.45 -0.71 -29.04
CA ALA A 19 -8.43 -1.31 -27.70
C ALA A 19 -8.31 -2.82 -27.89
N ALA A 20 -7.09 -3.35 -27.83
CA ALA A 20 -6.86 -4.77 -27.71
C ALA A 20 -7.50 -5.18 -26.36
N GLY A 21 -8.57 -5.99 -26.43
CA GLY A 21 -9.23 -6.54 -25.26
C GLY A 21 -8.17 -7.24 -24.39
N ALA A 22 -7.99 -6.76 -23.16
CA ALA A 22 -7.17 -7.45 -22.20
C ALA A 22 -7.76 -8.84 -21.96
N ALA A 23 -6.96 -9.87 -22.11
CA ALA A 23 -7.35 -11.23 -21.82
C ALA A 23 -7.60 -11.41 -20.31
N PRO A 24 -8.49 -12.34 -19.93
CA PRO A 24 -8.83 -12.57 -18.54
C PRO A 24 -7.60 -13.00 -17.72
N ALA A 25 -7.40 -12.32 -16.61
CA ALA A 25 -6.39 -12.68 -15.62
C ALA A 25 -6.77 -14.01 -14.95
N ALA A 26 -5.80 -14.75 -14.42
CA ALA A 26 -6.10 -15.86 -13.51
C ALA A 26 -6.95 -15.35 -12.33
N ALA A 27 -7.87 -16.20 -11.84
CA ALA A 27 -8.69 -15.86 -10.67
C ALA A 27 -7.80 -15.35 -9.53
N GLN A 28 -8.15 -14.21 -8.97
CA GLN A 28 -7.38 -13.60 -7.88
C GLN A 28 -7.54 -14.42 -6.61
N PRO A 29 -6.49 -14.58 -5.79
CA PRO A 29 -6.64 -15.15 -4.47
C PRO A 29 -7.70 -14.41 -3.66
N LEU A 30 -8.39 -15.15 -2.78
CA LEU A 30 -9.36 -14.53 -1.89
C LEU A 30 -8.66 -13.53 -0.96
N PRO A 31 -9.20 -12.31 -0.75
CA PRO A 31 -8.62 -11.31 0.14
C PRO A 31 -8.26 -11.86 1.52
N GLY A 32 -7.10 -11.52 2.02
CA GLY A 32 -6.58 -12.02 3.30
C GLY A 32 -5.98 -13.43 3.26
N THR A 33 -5.90 -14.04 2.08
CA THR A 33 -5.30 -15.37 1.85
C THR A 33 -4.35 -15.38 0.66
N THR A 34 -3.62 -16.48 0.49
CA THR A 34 -2.87 -16.81 -0.74
C THR A 34 -3.57 -17.93 -1.53
N CYS A 35 -4.80 -18.28 -1.16
CA CYS A 35 -5.53 -19.39 -1.75
C CYS A 35 -6.14 -18.99 -3.10
N SER A 36 -5.75 -19.68 -4.15
CA SER A 36 -6.43 -19.61 -5.44
C SER A 36 -7.81 -20.26 -5.34
N LEU A 37 -8.80 -19.72 -6.03
CA LEU A 37 -10.13 -20.29 -6.09
C LEU A 37 -10.17 -21.33 -7.23
N PHE A 38 -9.73 -22.54 -6.92
CA PHE A 38 -9.53 -23.69 -7.82
C PHE A 38 -8.36 -23.54 -8.83
N PRO A 39 -7.93 -24.66 -9.43
CA PRO A 39 -6.96 -24.65 -10.52
C PRO A 39 -7.45 -23.86 -11.73
N SER A 40 -6.54 -23.31 -12.51
CA SER A 40 -6.87 -22.51 -13.70
C SER A 40 -7.62 -23.30 -14.80
N ASN A 41 -7.50 -24.63 -14.77
CA ASN A 41 -8.23 -25.54 -15.67
C ASN A 41 -9.55 -26.04 -15.08
N ASN A 42 -10.04 -25.43 -14.00
CA ASN A 42 -11.39 -25.68 -13.50
C ASN A 42 -12.40 -25.05 -14.45
N ILE A 43 -13.52 -25.74 -14.72
CA ILE A 43 -14.56 -25.21 -15.61
C ILE A 43 -15.18 -23.89 -15.11
N LEU A 44 -15.18 -23.66 -13.79
CA LEU A 44 -15.68 -22.41 -13.23
C LEU A 44 -14.77 -21.23 -13.58
N ASN A 45 -13.47 -21.49 -13.86
CA ASN A 45 -12.46 -20.53 -14.30
C ASN A 45 -12.20 -20.56 -15.82
N ALA A 46 -12.90 -21.45 -16.57
CA ALA A 46 -12.68 -21.59 -17.99
C ALA A 46 -13.42 -20.51 -18.81
N ASP A 47 -12.72 -19.95 -19.78
CA ASP A 47 -13.31 -19.05 -20.78
C ASP A 47 -14.26 -19.84 -21.71
N ILE A 48 -15.53 -19.51 -21.65
CA ILE A 48 -16.60 -20.15 -22.44
C ILE A 48 -17.01 -19.32 -23.67
N SER A 49 -16.27 -18.25 -23.99
CA SER A 49 -16.64 -17.31 -25.05
C SER A 49 -16.75 -17.96 -26.43
N THR A 50 -16.07 -19.11 -26.64
CA THR A 50 -16.06 -19.87 -27.89
C THR A 50 -17.01 -21.06 -27.91
N LEU A 51 -17.63 -21.42 -26.78
CA LEU A 51 -18.58 -22.53 -26.73
C LEU A 51 -19.84 -22.22 -27.55
N SER A 52 -20.42 -23.25 -28.12
CA SER A 52 -21.67 -23.12 -28.89
C SER A 52 -22.86 -22.76 -27.99
N VAL A 53 -23.79 -22.02 -28.52
CA VAL A 53 -25.08 -21.79 -27.85
C VAL A 53 -25.85 -23.12 -27.78
N SER A 54 -26.35 -23.44 -26.59
CA SER A 54 -27.16 -24.63 -26.37
C SER A 54 -28.45 -24.57 -27.21
N ALA A 55 -28.85 -25.71 -27.81
CA ALA A 55 -30.10 -25.83 -28.51
C ALA A 55 -31.33 -25.53 -27.62
N GLN A 56 -31.16 -25.65 -26.30
CA GLN A 56 -32.20 -25.38 -25.32
C GLN A 56 -32.24 -23.91 -24.85
N SER A 57 -31.28 -23.08 -25.27
CA SER A 57 -31.13 -21.71 -24.78
C SER A 57 -32.43 -20.89 -24.86
N ALA A 58 -33.13 -20.94 -25.97
CA ALA A 58 -34.37 -20.20 -26.14
C ALA A 58 -35.51 -20.73 -25.23
N THR A 59 -35.59 -22.04 -25.06
CA THR A 59 -36.61 -22.71 -24.22
C THR A 59 -36.36 -22.36 -22.74
N TRP A 60 -35.12 -22.52 -22.25
CA TRP A 60 -34.79 -22.24 -20.86
C TRP A 60 -35.04 -20.78 -20.50
N LYS A 61 -34.58 -19.85 -21.34
CA LYS A 61 -34.84 -18.42 -21.13
C LYS A 61 -36.31 -18.06 -21.15
N GLY A 62 -37.07 -18.71 -22.05
CA GLY A 62 -38.53 -18.50 -22.16
C GLY A 62 -39.29 -18.88 -20.88
N ASN A 63 -38.75 -19.85 -20.13
CA ASN A 63 -39.29 -20.29 -18.83
C ASN A 63 -38.66 -19.58 -17.62
N MET A 64 -37.73 -18.70 -17.84
CA MET A 64 -37.18 -17.74 -16.85
C MET A 64 -37.60 -16.34 -17.30
N ALA A 65 -37.90 -15.44 -16.44
CA ALA A 65 -38.37 -14.09 -16.78
C ALA A 65 -37.38 -13.29 -17.68
N GLN A 66 -37.14 -13.76 -18.93
CA GLN A 66 -36.14 -13.20 -19.86
C GLN A 66 -36.37 -11.74 -20.26
N ASN A 67 -37.59 -11.24 -20.05
CA ASN A 67 -37.95 -9.85 -20.34
C ASN A 67 -37.68 -8.90 -19.15
N THR A 68 -37.04 -9.38 -18.12
CA THR A 68 -36.54 -8.57 -16.98
C THR A 68 -35.07 -8.24 -17.16
N ASN A 69 -34.56 -7.37 -16.29
CA ASN A 69 -33.15 -7.11 -16.19
C ASN A 69 -32.50 -7.98 -15.11
N LEU A 70 -31.17 -8.04 -15.10
CA LEU A 70 -30.41 -8.66 -14.03
C LEU A 70 -30.70 -7.99 -12.68
N HIS A 71 -30.62 -8.77 -11.62
CA HIS A 71 -30.72 -8.27 -10.25
C HIS A 71 -29.43 -8.61 -9.46
N PRO A 72 -28.50 -7.65 -9.32
CA PRO A 72 -27.34 -7.82 -8.46
C PRO A 72 -27.75 -7.78 -6.98
N ASP A 73 -27.42 -8.85 -6.26
CA ASP A 73 -27.64 -8.95 -4.82
C ASP A 73 -26.31 -8.68 -4.11
N LEU A 74 -25.96 -7.39 -4.05
CA LEU A 74 -24.66 -6.86 -3.66
C LEU A 74 -24.84 -5.76 -2.60
N GLY A 75 -24.02 -5.76 -1.58
CA GLY A 75 -24.07 -4.72 -0.56
C GLY A 75 -23.06 -4.93 0.56
N SER A 76 -23.13 -4.05 1.56
CA SER A 76 -22.27 -4.07 2.73
C SER A 76 -22.84 -4.92 3.86
N LEU A 77 -21.99 -5.25 4.83
CA LEU A 77 -22.42 -5.95 6.05
C LEU A 77 -23.49 -5.14 6.81
N ALA A 78 -23.39 -3.82 6.81
CA ALA A 78 -24.37 -2.94 7.45
C ALA A 78 -25.74 -2.99 6.74
N GLN A 79 -25.75 -3.20 5.43
CA GLN A 79 -26.98 -3.37 4.63
C GLN A 79 -27.51 -4.80 4.69
N GLN A 80 -26.72 -5.75 5.22
CA GLN A 80 -27.04 -7.18 5.28
C GLN A 80 -27.29 -7.82 3.89
N TYR A 81 -26.61 -7.28 2.85
CA TYR A 81 -26.64 -7.79 1.49
C TYR A 81 -25.30 -8.44 1.11
N GLY A 82 -25.37 -9.36 0.15
CA GLY A 82 -24.24 -10.17 -0.26
C GLY A 82 -23.90 -11.26 0.76
N MET A 83 -22.92 -12.08 0.44
CA MET A 83 -22.49 -13.21 1.27
C MET A 83 -21.13 -12.91 1.91
N PRO A 84 -21.05 -12.83 3.25
CA PRO A 84 -19.78 -12.58 3.91
C PRO A 84 -18.86 -13.81 3.84
N VAL A 85 -17.59 -13.62 3.52
CA VAL A 85 -16.58 -14.68 3.54
C VAL A 85 -15.68 -14.51 4.76
N ASN A 86 -15.59 -15.56 5.58
CA ASN A 86 -14.77 -15.59 6.78
C ASN A 86 -13.41 -16.21 6.45
N VAL A 87 -12.31 -15.56 6.86
CA VAL A 87 -10.97 -16.11 6.77
C VAL A 87 -10.58 -16.70 8.12
N ALA A 88 -10.62 -18.02 8.23
CA ALA A 88 -10.27 -18.71 9.46
C ALA A 88 -8.75 -18.76 9.67
N PRO A 89 -8.25 -18.51 10.90
CA PRO A 89 -6.84 -18.73 11.22
C PRO A 89 -6.49 -20.21 11.18
N ALA A 90 -5.19 -20.52 10.98
CA ALA A 90 -4.69 -21.92 11.04
C ALA A 90 -4.75 -22.50 12.47
N PRO A 91 -4.61 -23.81 12.64
CA PRO A 91 -5.65 -24.82 12.63
C PRO A 91 -6.63 -24.63 13.78
N SER A 92 -7.88 -24.42 13.51
CA SER A 92 -8.93 -24.47 14.54
C SER A 92 -9.51 -25.89 14.61
N THR A 93 -9.64 -26.44 15.81
CA THR A 93 -10.64 -27.49 16.06
C THR A 93 -11.99 -26.83 15.86
N GLY A 94 -12.62 -27.09 14.71
CA GLY A 94 -13.92 -26.55 14.37
C GLY A 94 -15.06 -27.24 15.14
N LEU A 95 -16.26 -26.71 14.97
CA LEU A 95 -17.46 -27.34 15.47
C LEU A 95 -18.07 -28.19 14.35
N MET A 96 -18.68 -29.31 14.70
CA MET A 96 -19.42 -30.15 13.75
C MET A 96 -20.91 -29.85 13.91
N PRO A 97 -21.55 -29.22 12.93
CA PRO A 97 -23.01 -29.02 12.96
C PRO A 97 -23.76 -30.36 12.88
N THR A 98 -25.00 -30.38 13.38
CA THR A 98 -25.98 -31.39 12.94
C THR A 98 -26.64 -30.91 11.66
N PHE A 99 -26.77 -31.79 10.67
CA PHE A 99 -27.27 -31.43 9.35
C PHE A 99 -28.69 -31.95 9.11
N ALA A 100 -29.52 -31.13 8.46
CA ALA A 100 -30.83 -31.58 7.99
C ALA A 100 -30.68 -32.55 6.80
N TYR A 101 -29.70 -32.27 5.90
CA TYR A 101 -29.31 -33.13 4.78
C TYR A 101 -28.03 -33.89 5.11
N ASP A 102 -28.03 -34.63 6.24
CA ASP A 102 -26.86 -35.32 6.79
C ASP A 102 -26.16 -36.28 5.80
N PRO A 103 -26.89 -37.12 5.02
CA PRO A 103 -26.27 -38.02 4.04
C PRO A 103 -25.53 -37.35 2.91
N GLU A 104 -25.81 -36.07 2.65
CA GLU A 104 -25.24 -35.29 1.58
C GLU A 104 -24.27 -34.21 2.09
N SER A 105 -23.97 -34.23 3.36
CA SER A 105 -23.08 -33.25 4.01
C SER A 105 -21.72 -33.84 4.33
N ASP A 106 -20.66 -33.03 4.22
CA ASP A 106 -19.31 -33.44 4.59
C ASP A 106 -19.10 -33.37 6.10
N HIS A 107 -18.41 -34.38 6.64
CA HIS A 107 -18.04 -34.49 8.05
C HIS A 107 -16.50 -34.45 8.22
N PRO A 108 -15.84 -33.29 8.00
CA PRO A 108 -14.40 -33.22 8.15
C PRO A 108 -13.99 -33.50 9.60
N ALA A 109 -12.93 -34.29 9.81
CA ALA A 109 -12.46 -34.67 11.14
C ALA A 109 -12.08 -33.45 12.01
N GLU A 110 -11.63 -32.39 11.38
CA GLU A 110 -11.31 -31.10 12.00
C GLU A 110 -12.54 -30.25 12.37
N GLY A 111 -13.72 -30.60 11.90
CA GLY A 111 -14.94 -29.79 12.01
C GLY A 111 -14.95 -28.58 11.06
N TYR A 112 -16.02 -27.80 11.13
CA TYR A 112 -16.16 -26.52 10.42
C TYR A 112 -15.61 -25.40 11.30
N PRO A 113 -14.84 -24.43 10.76
CA PRO A 113 -14.20 -23.39 11.56
C PRO A 113 -15.20 -22.28 11.98
N ILE A 114 -16.23 -22.71 12.71
CA ILE A 114 -17.32 -21.86 13.22
C ILE A 114 -16.93 -21.37 14.62
N ASP A 115 -17.13 -20.09 14.87
CA ASP A 115 -17.05 -19.47 16.19
C ASP A 115 -18.13 -18.38 16.35
N GLN A 116 -18.14 -17.69 17.51
CA GLN A 116 -19.13 -16.65 17.79
C GLN A 116 -18.99 -15.41 16.89
N SER A 117 -17.87 -15.23 16.23
CA SER A 117 -17.58 -14.13 15.31
C SER A 117 -17.90 -14.46 13.84
N THR A 118 -18.28 -15.70 13.55
CA THR A 118 -18.60 -16.15 12.20
C THR A 118 -19.71 -15.30 11.61
N LEU A 119 -19.40 -14.64 10.51
CA LEU A 119 -20.36 -13.84 9.76
C LEU A 119 -21.21 -14.77 8.87
N ILE A 120 -22.49 -14.50 8.83
CA ILE A 120 -23.46 -15.23 8.01
C ILE A 120 -24.23 -14.28 7.11
N GLU A 121 -24.74 -14.79 6.01
CA GLU A 121 -25.62 -14.06 5.12
C GLU A 121 -26.85 -13.52 5.86
N GLY A 122 -27.23 -12.27 5.56
CA GLY A 122 -28.31 -11.57 6.26
C GLY A 122 -28.00 -11.14 7.68
N GLY A 123 -26.78 -11.42 8.18
CA GLY A 123 -26.30 -11.03 9.50
C GLY A 123 -26.89 -11.86 10.65
N PRO A 124 -26.50 -11.57 11.91
CA PRO A 124 -26.88 -12.38 13.07
C PRO A 124 -28.37 -12.39 13.39
N SER A 125 -29.12 -11.38 12.95
CA SER A 125 -30.57 -11.26 13.11
C SER A 125 -31.38 -11.81 11.94
N ALA A 126 -30.73 -12.43 10.95
CA ALA A 126 -31.41 -13.05 9.82
C ALA A 126 -32.44 -14.09 10.32
N PRO A 127 -33.67 -14.12 9.77
CA PRO A 127 -34.71 -15.08 10.16
C PRO A 127 -34.20 -16.53 10.04
N SER A 128 -34.68 -17.41 10.90
CA SER A 128 -34.33 -18.84 10.85
C SER A 128 -34.79 -19.56 9.57
N GLY A 129 -35.69 -18.96 8.81
CA GLY A 129 -36.16 -19.47 7.52
C GLY A 129 -35.45 -18.88 6.30
N SER A 130 -34.44 -18.02 6.48
CA SER A 130 -33.59 -17.53 5.39
C SER A 130 -32.38 -18.44 5.19
N ASP A 131 -31.63 -18.22 4.09
CA ASP A 131 -30.54 -19.12 3.67
C ASP A 131 -29.36 -19.14 4.63
N ARG A 132 -29.05 -17.99 5.29
CA ARG A 132 -28.05 -17.90 6.37
C ARG A 132 -26.74 -18.62 6.01
N HIS A 133 -26.23 -18.46 4.80
CA HIS A 133 -24.99 -19.08 4.38
C HIS A 133 -23.83 -18.63 5.25
N ALA A 134 -22.96 -19.59 5.65
CA ALA A 134 -21.69 -19.32 6.30
C ALA A 134 -20.57 -19.85 5.42
N LEU A 135 -19.73 -18.93 4.92
CA LEU A 135 -18.63 -19.23 4.01
C LEU A 135 -17.31 -18.99 4.74
N MET A 136 -16.44 -19.99 4.82
CA MET A 136 -15.22 -19.94 5.62
C MET A 136 -14.05 -20.53 4.86
N VAL A 137 -12.93 -19.82 4.77
CA VAL A 137 -11.69 -20.31 4.15
C VAL A 137 -10.60 -20.45 5.20
N ASN A 138 -10.03 -21.63 5.30
CA ASN A 138 -8.81 -21.83 6.08
C ASN A 138 -7.60 -21.41 5.22
N LYS A 139 -6.98 -20.28 5.57
CA LYS A 139 -5.89 -19.68 4.79
C LYS A 139 -4.60 -20.50 4.75
N SER A 140 -4.43 -21.49 5.64
CA SER A 140 -3.22 -22.32 5.70
C SER A 140 -3.32 -23.58 4.87
N SER A 141 -4.52 -24.18 4.80
CA SER A 141 -4.78 -25.40 4.04
C SER A 141 -5.47 -25.15 2.70
N CYS A 142 -5.94 -23.92 2.46
CA CYS A 142 -6.81 -23.57 1.33
C CYS A 142 -8.02 -24.50 1.19
N LYS A 143 -8.57 -24.93 2.32
CA LYS A 143 -9.86 -25.58 2.36
C LYS A 143 -10.96 -24.55 2.53
N LEU A 144 -11.99 -24.67 1.73
CA LEU A 144 -13.24 -23.90 1.78
C LEU A 144 -14.29 -24.74 2.49
N TYR A 145 -14.97 -24.14 3.45
CA TYR A 145 -16.09 -24.74 4.19
C TYR A 145 -17.32 -23.87 3.98
N GLU A 146 -18.40 -24.46 3.53
CA GLU A 146 -19.65 -23.74 3.25
C GLU A 146 -20.81 -24.44 3.92
N LEU A 147 -21.67 -23.66 4.56
CA LEU A 147 -22.85 -24.15 5.27
C LEU A 147 -24.08 -23.42 4.77
N TYR A 148 -25.13 -24.16 4.50
CA TYR A 148 -26.48 -23.67 4.28
C TYR A 148 -27.22 -23.59 5.61
N ASN A 149 -27.95 -22.52 5.85
CA ASN A 149 -28.85 -22.31 6.98
C ASN A 149 -28.20 -22.57 8.34
N LEU A 150 -27.05 -21.94 8.58
CA LEU A 150 -26.33 -22.06 9.87
C LEU A 150 -27.10 -21.38 11.00
N GLN A 151 -27.38 -22.14 12.07
CA GLN A 151 -28.12 -21.72 13.25
C GLN A 151 -27.44 -22.18 14.53
N ASN A 152 -27.82 -21.62 15.68
CA ASN A 152 -27.43 -22.04 17.04
C ASN A 152 -25.92 -22.13 17.27
N PHE A 153 -25.11 -21.34 16.58
CA PHE A 153 -23.64 -21.39 16.70
C PHE A 153 -23.07 -20.38 17.72
N THR A 154 -23.95 -19.61 18.35
CA THR A 154 -23.58 -18.66 19.40
C THR A 154 -23.93 -19.23 20.77
N ASN A 155 -23.29 -18.71 21.84
CA ASN A 155 -23.60 -19.06 23.23
C ASN A 155 -23.37 -20.55 23.64
N GLY A 156 -22.45 -21.23 22.98
CA GLY A 156 -22.07 -22.61 23.33
C GLY A 156 -23.14 -23.67 23.00
N GLN A 157 -24.12 -23.33 22.19
CA GLN A 157 -25.10 -24.29 21.68
C GLN A 157 -24.48 -25.19 20.61
N GLN A 158 -25.11 -26.36 20.37
CA GLN A 158 -24.73 -27.23 19.25
C GLN A 158 -25.15 -26.57 17.93
N PRO A 159 -24.21 -26.27 17.00
CA PRO A 159 -24.56 -25.71 15.71
C PRO A 159 -25.46 -26.63 14.91
N GLN A 160 -26.37 -26.06 14.16
CA GLN A 160 -27.26 -26.75 13.21
C GLN A 160 -27.10 -26.11 11.84
N ALA A 161 -27.15 -26.91 10.79
CA ALA A 161 -27.14 -26.43 9.43
C ALA A 161 -28.07 -27.28 8.54
N GLY A 162 -28.48 -26.71 7.41
CA GLY A 162 -29.21 -27.48 6.41
C GLY A 162 -28.29 -28.52 5.79
N SER A 163 -27.20 -28.06 5.19
CA SER A 163 -26.14 -28.88 4.60
C SER A 163 -24.76 -28.26 4.86
N GLY A 164 -23.72 -29.08 4.64
CA GLY A 164 -22.32 -28.65 4.74
C GLY A 164 -21.47 -29.22 3.61
N ALA A 165 -20.62 -28.38 3.05
CA ALA A 165 -19.70 -28.76 1.98
C ALA A 165 -18.27 -28.33 2.29
N VAL A 166 -17.31 -29.19 1.92
CA VAL A 166 -15.88 -28.90 2.08
C VAL A 166 -15.18 -29.08 0.74
N TRP A 167 -14.41 -28.07 0.35
CA TRP A 167 -13.70 -28.03 -0.91
C TRP A 167 -12.19 -27.89 -0.67
N ASP A 168 -11.41 -28.68 -1.39
CA ASP A 168 -9.98 -28.43 -1.56
C ASP A 168 -9.80 -27.48 -2.76
N LEU A 169 -9.47 -26.22 -2.50
CA LEU A 169 -9.32 -25.21 -3.53
C LEU A 169 -8.13 -25.44 -4.48
N SER A 170 -7.27 -26.42 -4.18
CA SER A 170 -6.17 -26.84 -5.06
C SER A 170 -6.55 -27.99 -6.01
N SER A 171 -7.78 -28.52 -5.91
CA SER A 171 -8.25 -29.72 -6.60
C SER A 171 -9.44 -29.43 -7.52
N ASN A 172 -9.55 -30.20 -8.61
CA ASN A 172 -10.74 -30.20 -9.48
C ASN A 172 -11.75 -31.31 -9.08
N ALA A 173 -11.60 -31.94 -7.94
CA ALA A 173 -12.52 -32.98 -7.51
C ALA A 173 -13.91 -32.40 -7.26
N MET A 174 -14.94 -33.04 -7.85
CA MET A 174 -16.34 -32.74 -7.56
C MET A 174 -16.76 -33.44 -6.25
N ARG A 175 -17.79 -32.92 -5.62
CA ARG A 175 -18.54 -33.65 -4.60
C ARG A 175 -19.21 -34.88 -5.21
N PRO A 176 -19.62 -35.89 -4.41
CA PRO A 176 -20.34 -37.04 -4.93
C PRO A 176 -21.58 -36.61 -5.76
N ILE A 177 -21.76 -37.25 -6.88
CA ILE A 177 -22.92 -36.99 -7.76
C ILE A 177 -24.22 -37.30 -7.00
N GLY A 178 -25.16 -36.38 -7.08
CA GLY A 178 -26.44 -36.44 -6.35
C GLY A 178 -26.40 -35.79 -4.97
N TRP A 179 -25.24 -35.30 -4.52
CA TRP A 179 -25.11 -34.56 -3.27
C TRP A 179 -25.32 -33.06 -3.50
N THR A 180 -26.13 -32.44 -2.64
CA THR A 180 -26.21 -30.97 -2.55
C THR A 180 -24.92 -30.40 -2.00
N SER A 181 -24.77 -29.08 -2.05
CA SER A 181 -23.73 -28.35 -1.30
C SER A 181 -24.41 -27.35 -0.35
N ALA A 182 -23.76 -26.25 -0.03
CA ALA A 182 -24.45 -25.10 0.54
C ALA A 182 -25.31 -24.38 -0.51
N ASP A 183 -25.06 -24.63 -1.79
CA ASP A 183 -25.88 -24.22 -2.94
C ASP A 183 -26.62 -25.43 -3.53
N ALA A 184 -27.81 -25.24 -4.06
CA ALA A 184 -28.69 -26.34 -4.47
C ALA A 184 -28.12 -27.19 -5.62
N ALA A 185 -27.32 -26.60 -6.50
CA ALA A 185 -26.72 -27.31 -7.64
C ALA A 185 -25.56 -28.26 -7.26
N GLY A 186 -25.17 -28.34 -5.99
CA GLY A 186 -23.98 -29.07 -5.57
C GLY A 186 -22.68 -28.34 -5.94
N LEU A 187 -22.74 -27.06 -6.27
CA LEU A 187 -21.63 -26.19 -6.62
C LEU A 187 -21.08 -25.47 -5.38
N PRO A 188 -19.83 -24.99 -5.41
CA PRO A 188 -19.31 -24.08 -4.39
C PRO A 188 -19.88 -22.66 -4.59
N ILE A 189 -20.10 -21.94 -3.50
CA ILE A 189 -20.59 -20.56 -3.52
C ILE A 189 -19.42 -19.57 -3.66
N THR A 190 -18.46 -19.62 -2.76
CA THR A 190 -17.38 -18.62 -2.64
C THR A 190 -16.62 -18.35 -3.95
N PRO A 191 -16.22 -19.37 -4.72
CA PRO A 191 -15.53 -19.16 -6.00
C PRO A 191 -16.39 -18.53 -7.11
N LEU A 192 -17.69 -18.47 -6.89
CA LEU A 192 -18.67 -17.97 -7.86
C LEU A 192 -19.28 -16.62 -7.45
N LEU A 193 -18.81 -16.01 -6.36
CA LEU A 193 -19.26 -14.69 -5.92
C LEU A 193 -18.56 -13.57 -6.68
N LEU A 194 -19.31 -12.55 -7.07
CA LEU A 194 -18.74 -11.31 -7.60
C LEU A 194 -18.01 -10.56 -6.48
N ARG A 195 -16.76 -10.14 -6.72
CA ARG A 195 -15.92 -9.51 -5.69
C ARG A 195 -15.40 -8.13 -6.13
N PRO A 196 -15.45 -7.11 -5.21
CA PRO A 196 -14.92 -5.78 -5.49
C PRO A 196 -13.42 -5.73 -5.77
N ASP A 197 -12.61 -6.57 -5.09
CA ASP A 197 -11.15 -6.63 -5.29
C ASP A 197 -10.78 -7.00 -6.73
N GLU A 198 -11.55 -7.88 -7.37
CA GLU A 198 -11.36 -8.28 -8.78
C GLU A 198 -11.78 -7.16 -9.74
N ILE A 199 -12.88 -6.46 -9.43
CA ILE A 199 -13.32 -5.29 -10.20
C ILE A 199 -12.24 -4.21 -10.16
N LEU A 200 -11.70 -3.93 -8.98
CA LEU A 200 -10.64 -2.94 -8.78
C LEU A 200 -9.32 -3.36 -9.42
N ALA A 201 -9.04 -4.65 -9.48
CA ALA A 201 -7.89 -5.20 -10.22
C ALA A 201 -8.10 -5.18 -11.75
N GLY A 202 -9.31 -4.90 -12.22
CA GLY A 202 -9.65 -4.78 -13.64
C GLY A 202 -9.93 -6.11 -14.35
N SER A 203 -10.07 -7.23 -13.62
CA SER A 203 -10.31 -8.55 -14.22
C SER A 203 -10.98 -9.51 -13.25
N ILE A 204 -12.05 -10.16 -13.72
CA ILE A 204 -12.71 -11.28 -13.09
C ILE A 204 -12.54 -12.49 -14.02
N ALA A 205 -11.99 -13.58 -13.51
CA ALA A 205 -11.60 -14.74 -14.31
C ALA A 205 -12.34 -16.03 -13.87
N HIS A 206 -13.60 -15.92 -13.51
CA HIS A 206 -14.47 -17.03 -13.13
C HIS A 206 -15.93 -16.74 -13.44
N ALA A 207 -16.76 -17.79 -13.46
CA ALA A 207 -18.21 -17.68 -13.56
C ALA A 207 -18.81 -17.05 -12.31
N ILE A 208 -19.95 -16.42 -12.45
CA ILE A 208 -20.72 -15.87 -11.33
C ILE A 208 -21.97 -16.73 -11.11
N ARG A 209 -22.27 -17.09 -9.84
CA ARG A 209 -23.50 -17.80 -9.50
C ARG A 209 -24.73 -16.94 -9.70
N PHE A 210 -25.82 -17.55 -10.16
CA PHE A 210 -27.12 -16.89 -10.22
C PHE A 210 -28.24 -17.88 -9.92
N THR A 211 -29.48 -17.38 -9.74
CA THR A 211 -30.65 -18.15 -9.38
C THR A 211 -31.73 -18.08 -10.43
N ALA A 212 -32.62 -19.08 -10.44
CA ALA A 212 -33.88 -19.11 -11.18
C ALA A 212 -35.02 -19.55 -10.27
N HIS A 213 -36.24 -19.08 -10.57
CA HIS A 213 -37.42 -19.40 -9.76
C HIS A 213 -37.78 -20.88 -9.77
N CYS A 214 -37.29 -21.58 -10.77
CA CYS A 214 -37.52 -23.02 -10.90
C CYS A 214 -36.49 -23.68 -11.81
N THR A 215 -36.15 -24.93 -11.51
CA THR A 215 -35.19 -25.74 -12.26
C THR A 215 -35.73 -27.14 -12.50
N HIS A 216 -35.14 -27.87 -13.44
CA HIS A 216 -35.45 -29.26 -13.72
C HIS A 216 -34.19 -30.04 -14.05
N SER A 217 -33.86 -31.03 -13.21
CA SER A 217 -32.65 -31.84 -13.38
C SER A 217 -31.34 -31.01 -13.16
N TYR A 218 -30.23 -31.60 -13.46
CA TYR A 218 -28.91 -30.94 -13.46
C TYR A 218 -28.06 -31.35 -14.65
N ILE A 219 -27.15 -30.51 -15.03
CA ILE A 219 -26.08 -30.79 -15.99
C ILE A 219 -24.73 -30.36 -15.41
N TRP A 220 -23.67 -31.02 -15.83
CA TRP A 220 -22.31 -30.62 -15.44
C TRP A 220 -22.08 -29.14 -15.79
N PRO A 221 -21.45 -28.33 -14.87
CA PRO A 221 -20.76 -28.72 -13.65
C PRO A 221 -21.66 -28.93 -12.41
N GLY A 222 -22.98 -28.68 -12.48
CA GLY A 222 -23.88 -29.06 -11.40
C GLY A 222 -23.87 -30.59 -11.16
N SER A 223 -24.11 -31.01 -9.91
CA SER A 223 -24.11 -32.40 -9.49
C SER A 223 -25.38 -32.81 -8.76
N HIS A 224 -26.29 -31.89 -8.47
CA HIS A 224 -27.51 -32.15 -7.69
C HIS A 224 -28.72 -31.45 -8.32
N ASP A 225 -29.88 -32.09 -8.22
CA ASP A 225 -31.20 -31.59 -8.65
C ASP A 225 -32.04 -31.20 -7.43
N ALA A 226 -32.29 -29.93 -7.26
CA ALA A 226 -33.24 -29.43 -6.26
C ALA A 226 -34.48 -28.79 -6.92
N GLY A 227 -34.70 -29.05 -8.21
CA GLY A 227 -35.79 -28.48 -8.98
C GLY A 227 -37.10 -29.25 -8.80
N LEU A 228 -38.21 -28.52 -8.79
CA LEU A 228 -39.57 -29.08 -8.75
C LEU A 228 -40.36 -28.87 -10.05
N CYS A 229 -39.70 -28.29 -11.07
CA CYS A 229 -40.35 -27.97 -12.35
C CYS A 229 -40.28 -29.11 -13.37
N VAL A 230 -41.04 -28.95 -14.42
CA VAL A 230 -41.11 -29.91 -15.53
C VAL A 230 -40.02 -29.61 -16.57
N THR A 231 -39.86 -30.54 -17.52
CA THR A 231 -39.01 -30.38 -18.70
C THR A 231 -39.24 -29.03 -19.40
N GLY A 232 -38.16 -28.38 -19.78
CA GLY A 232 -38.17 -27.05 -20.42
C GLY A 232 -37.66 -25.92 -19.51
N PHE A 233 -37.65 -26.13 -18.18
CA PHE A 233 -36.92 -25.26 -17.28
C PHE A 233 -35.43 -25.55 -17.34
N PRO A 234 -34.55 -24.56 -17.01
CA PRO A 234 -33.12 -24.78 -17.03
C PRO A 234 -32.69 -25.81 -15.98
N PRO A 235 -31.71 -26.67 -16.25
CA PRO A 235 -31.13 -27.55 -15.25
C PRO A 235 -30.15 -26.80 -14.35
N MET A 236 -30.01 -27.26 -13.11
CA MET A 236 -28.89 -26.83 -12.23
C MET A 236 -27.55 -27.02 -12.94
N GLY A 237 -26.64 -26.09 -12.80
CA GLY A 237 -25.36 -26.09 -13.50
C GLY A 237 -25.39 -25.47 -14.90
N ALA A 238 -26.57 -25.13 -15.45
CA ALA A 238 -26.63 -24.47 -16.77
C ALA A 238 -25.87 -23.13 -16.76
N ARG A 239 -25.07 -22.91 -17.81
CA ARG A 239 -24.27 -21.72 -17.95
C ARG A 239 -24.83 -20.75 -18.97
N PHE A 240 -25.00 -19.49 -18.59
CA PHE A 240 -25.54 -18.45 -19.45
C PHE A 240 -24.48 -17.36 -19.67
N ARG A 241 -24.22 -17.03 -20.94
CA ARG A 241 -23.19 -16.08 -21.34
C ARG A 241 -23.82 -14.83 -21.96
N LEU A 242 -23.37 -13.64 -21.55
CA LEU A 242 -23.74 -12.40 -22.22
C LEU A 242 -23.23 -12.43 -23.67
N ARG A 243 -24.08 -12.07 -24.60
CA ARG A 243 -23.74 -12.11 -26.04
C ARG A 243 -22.52 -11.25 -26.33
N PRO A 244 -21.57 -11.73 -27.15
CA PRO A 244 -20.41 -10.92 -27.57
C PRO A 244 -20.81 -9.64 -28.33
N SER A 245 -22.01 -9.63 -28.96
CA SER A 245 -22.54 -8.47 -29.68
C SER A 245 -23.15 -7.40 -28.77
N PHE A 246 -23.28 -7.66 -27.45
CA PHE A 246 -23.76 -6.65 -26.52
C PHE A 246 -22.64 -5.61 -26.29
N ASP A 247 -22.94 -4.37 -26.68
CA ASP A 247 -21.96 -3.28 -26.56
C ASP A 247 -21.83 -2.82 -25.11
N ILE A 248 -20.66 -3.06 -24.54
CA ILE A 248 -20.31 -2.67 -23.15
C ILE A 248 -19.59 -1.32 -23.06
N SER A 249 -19.29 -0.66 -24.18
CA SER A 249 -18.46 0.54 -24.22
C SER A 249 -19.09 1.77 -23.54
N ALA A 250 -20.41 1.80 -23.44
CA ALA A 250 -21.17 2.88 -22.83
C ALA A 250 -21.20 2.85 -21.29
N PHE A 251 -20.77 1.73 -20.68
CA PHE A 251 -20.77 1.54 -19.23
C PHE A 251 -19.49 2.06 -18.59
N ALA A 252 -19.53 2.35 -17.30
CA ALA A 252 -18.35 2.73 -16.53
C ALA A 252 -17.24 1.66 -16.62
N PRO A 253 -15.96 2.05 -16.57
CA PRO A 253 -14.85 1.09 -16.68
C PRO A 253 -14.93 -0.07 -15.68
N THR A 254 -15.39 0.16 -14.46
CA THR A 254 -15.62 -0.85 -13.42
C THR A 254 -16.74 -1.81 -13.79
N THR A 255 -17.84 -1.31 -14.32
CA THR A 255 -18.94 -2.15 -14.82
C THR A 255 -18.53 -2.96 -16.04
N GLN A 256 -17.71 -2.39 -16.93
CA GLN A 256 -17.18 -3.13 -18.09
C GLN A 256 -16.35 -4.36 -17.66
N VAL A 257 -15.67 -4.32 -16.48
CA VAL A 257 -14.97 -5.51 -15.97
C VAL A 257 -15.94 -6.65 -15.71
N VAL A 258 -17.08 -6.38 -15.07
CA VAL A 258 -18.12 -7.38 -14.80
C VAL A 258 -18.77 -7.87 -16.10
N LEU A 259 -19.10 -6.97 -17.01
CA LEU A 259 -19.73 -7.33 -18.28
C LEU A 259 -18.81 -8.16 -19.16
N ARG A 260 -17.50 -7.90 -19.16
CA ARG A 260 -16.51 -8.78 -19.80
C ARG A 260 -16.50 -10.18 -19.18
N ALA A 261 -16.55 -10.26 -17.84
CA ALA A 261 -16.66 -11.56 -17.19
C ALA A 261 -17.92 -12.32 -17.61
N PHE A 262 -19.05 -11.64 -17.73
CA PHE A 262 -20.28 -12.26 -18.25
C PHE A 262 -20.15 -12.71 -19.71
N GLN A 263 -19.37 -12.02 -20.55
CA GLN A 263 -19.10 -12.45 -21.93
C GLN A 263 -18.12 -13.62 -22.02
N HIS A 264 -17.19 -13.75 -21.10
CA HIS A 264 -16.13 -14.76 -21.13
C HIS A 264 -16.40 -15.95 -20.22
N PHE A 265 -16.93 -15.72 -19.01
CA PHE A 265 -17.15 -16.76 -18.00
C PHE A 265 -18.61 -17.01 -17.70
N GLY A 266 -19.50 -16.06 -17.97
CA GLY A 266 -20.94 -16.18 -17.83
C GLY A 266 -21.45 -16.31 -16.41
N LEU A 267 -22.74 -16.60 -16.33
CA LEU A 267 -23.52 -16.90 -15.12
C LEU A 267 -23.78 -18.40 -15.05
N VAL A 268 -23.55 -19.05 -13.91
CA VAL A 268 -23.87 -20.47 -13.69
C VAL A 268 -25.06 -20.59 -12.74
N LEU A 269 -26.07 -21.36 -13.15
CA LEU A 269 -27.28 -21.60 -12.35
C LEU A 269 -26.94 -22.52 -11.18
N ALA A 270 -26.89 -21.96 -9.98
CA ALA A 270 -26.38 -22.61 -8.80
C ALA A 270 -27.48 -22.90 -7.75
N ASP A 271 -28.57 -22.14 -7.78
CA ASP A 271 -29.65 -22.31 -6.80
C ASP A 271 -31.04 -21.93 -7.35
N ASN A 272 -32.07 -22.34 -6.61
CA ASN A 272 -33.42 -21.83 -6.76
C ASN A 272 -33.52 -20.45 -6.07
N GLY A 273 -34.35 -19.57 -6.61
CA GLY A 273 -34.54 -18.22 -6.08
C GLY A 273 -35.35 -17.38 -7.07
N SER A 274 -35.11 -16.08 -7.08
CA SER A 274 -35.69 -15.23 -8.12
C SER A 274 -34.89 -15.33 -9.42
N ASP A 275 -35.56 -15.16 -10.56
CA ASP A 275 -34.89 -15.24 -11.86
C ASP A 275 -33.87 -14.12 -12.04
N TRP A 276 -32.67 -14.50 -12.51
CA TRP A 276 -31.57 -13.57 -12.85
C TRP A 276 -31.03 -12.77 -11.67
N TYR A 277 -31.24 -13.25 -10.44
CA TYR A 277 -30.55 -12.73 -9.27
C TYR A 277 -29.16 -13.36 -9.19
N PHE A 278 -28.13 -12.55 -8.98
CA PHE A 278 -26.77 -13.03 -8.81
C PHE A 278 -26.09 -12.38 -7.62
N SER A 279 -25.20 -13.11 -6.98
CA SER A 279 -24.66 -12.74 -5.68
C SER A 279 -23.20 -12.33 -5.75
N GLY A 280 -22.78 -11.50 -4.81
CA GLY A 280 -21.39 -11.15 -4.56
C GLY A 280 -21.03 -11.23 -3.09
N THR A 281 -19.75 -11.00 -2.80
CA THR A 281 -19.28 -10.89 -1.41
C THR A 281 -19.86 -9.65 -0.76
N THR A 282 -20.16 -9.75 0.55
CA THR A 282 -20.43 -8.57 1.37
C THR A 282 -19.18 -7.72 1.42
N ASP A 283 -19.27 -6.44 1.04
CA ASP A 283 -18.15 -5.51 1.03
C ASP A 283 -18.66 -4.06 1.12
N ASP A 284 -17.98 -3.22 1.92
CA ASP A 284 -18.36 -1.81 2.08
C ASP A 284 -18.13 -0.99 0.80
N TRP A 285 -17.32 -1.48 -0.13
CA TRP A 285 -17.12 -0.84 -1.42
C TRP A 285 -18.42 -0.71 -2.22
N TRP A 286 -19.36 -1.63 -2.06
CA TRP A 286 -20.67 -1.55 -2.73
C TRP A 286 -21.48 -0.31 -2.35
N GLY A 287 -21.24 0.27 -1.15
CA GLY A 287 -21.86 1.53 -0.69
C GLY A 287 -21.10 2.79 -1.12
N THR A 288 -20.01 2.67 -1.87
CA THR A 288 -19.31 3.82 -2.46
C THR A 288 -19.99 4.28 -3.76
N ALA A 289 -19.73 5.51 -4.18
CA ALA A 289 -20.28 6.02 -5.45
C ALA A 289 -19.92 5.13 -6.66
N ALA A 290 -18.73 4.52 -6.67
CA ALA A 290 -18.30 3.61 -7.73
C ALA A 290 -19.03 2.25 -7.65
N GLY A 291 -19.20 1.70 -6.45
CA GLY A 291 -19.96 0.47 -6.22
C GLY A 291 -21.45 0.65 -6.55
N ASP A 292 -22.08 1.72 -6.07
CA ASP A 292 -23.46 2.08 -6.41
C ASP A 292 -23.67 2.24 -7.93
N GLN A 293 -22.68 2.82 -8.62
CA GLN A 293 -22.72 2.94 -10.07
C GLN A 293 -22.72 1.56 -10.73
N VAL A 294 -21.83 0.65 -10.33
CA VAL A 294 -21.80 -0.72 -10.85
C VAL A 294 -23.15 -1.42 -10.63
N VAL A 295 -23.68 -1.35 -9.40
CA VAL A 295 -24.98 -1.97 -9.06
C VAL A 295 -26.12 -1.41 -9.91
N SER A 296 -26.19 -0.08 -10.08
CA SER A 296 -27.24 0.56 -10.86
C SER A 296 -27.13 0.25 -12.35
N GLU A 297 -25.93 0.24 -12.90
CA GLU A 297 -25.70 -0.11 -14.31
C GLU A 297 -26.02 -1.58 -14.58
N LEU A 298 -25.64 -2.51 -13.70
CA LEU A 298 -25.96 -3.94 -13.86
C LEU A 298 -27.47 -4.20 -13.84
N LYS A 299 -28.25 -3.43 -13.07
CA LYS A 299 -29.72 -3.49 -13.09
C LYS A 299 -30.35 -3.05 -14.43
N THR A 300 -29.57 -2.47 -15.33
CA THR A 300 -30.07 -2.10 -16.67
C THR A 300 -29.84 -3.18 -17.73
N ILE A 301 -29.10 -4.25 -17.41
CA ILE A 301 -28.74 -5.30 -18.37
C ILE A 301 -29.94 -6.26 -18.60
N PRO A 302 -30.48 -6.32 -19.82
CA PRO A 302 -31.62 -7.19 -20.08
C PRO A 302 -31.23 -8.67 -20.09
N ALA A 303 -31.93 -9.51 -19.36
CA ALA A 303 -31.70 -10.96 -19.30
C ALA A 303 -31.77 -11.65 -20.66
N VAL A 304 -32.55 -11.13 -21.57
CA VAL A 304 -32.66 -11.64 -22.95
C VAL A 304 -31.31 -11.60 -23.71
N GLN A 305 -30.37 -10.79 -23.29
CA GLN A 305 -29.03 -10.69 -23.90
C GLN A 305 -28.11 -11.85 -23.53
N PHE A 306 -28.53 -12.74 -22.65
CA PHE A 306 -27.78 -13.94 -22.31
C PHE A 306 -28.24 -15.13 -23.15
N ASP A 307 -27.30 -16.01 -23.52
CA ASP A 307 -27.57 -17.28 -24.14
C ASP A 307 -26.96 -18.41 -23.32
N ALA A 308 -27.74 -19.49 -23.11
CA ALA A 308 -27.21 -20.71 -22.53
C ALA A 308 -26.18 -21.33 -23.48
N VAL A 309 -25.06 -21.81 -22.95
CA VAL A 309 -23.97 -22.47 -23.71
C VAL A 309 -23.98 -23.97 -23.47
N ASP A 310 -23.45 -24.72 -24.42
CA ASP A 310 -23.25 -26.15 -24.30
C ASP A 310 -21.84 -26.45 -23.78
N GLU A 311 -21.73 -26.87 -22.50
CA GLU A 311 -20.47 -27.22 -21.85
C GLU A 311 -20.12 -28.72 -21.96
N SER A 312 -20.94 -29.53 -22.63
CA SER A 312 -20.77 -30.98 -22.70
C SER A 312 -19.42 -31.42 -23.30
N SER A 313 -18.90 -30.64 -24.26
CA SER A 313 -17.59 -30.88 -24.87
C SER A 313 -16.42 -30.40 -23.99
N ALA A 314 -16.70 -29.64 -22.94
CA ALA A 314 -15.65 -29.08 -22.05
C ALA A 314 -15.32 -30.01 -20.88
N GLN A 315 -16.10 -31.02 -20.59
CA GLN A 315 -15.86 -31.94 -19.47
C GLN A 315 -14.69 -32.90 -19.77
N ALA A 316 -13.61 -32.82 -18.99
CA ALA A 316 -12.44 -33.68 -19.17
C ALA A 316 -12.65 -35.10 -18.62
N ALA A 317 -13.36 -35.22 -17.48
CA ALA A 317 -13.64 -36.48 -16.82
C ALA A 317 -14.91 -36.39 -15.97
N GLN A 318 -15.62 -37.50 -15.84
CA GLN A 318 -16.76 -37.58 -14.94
C GLN A 318 -16.29 -37.42 -13.47
N GLY A 319 -17.07 -36.71 -12.67
CA GLY A 319 -16.72 -36.44 -11.26
C GLY A 319 -15.58 -35.43 -11.07
N SER A 320 -15.23 -34.69 -12.10
CA SER A 320 -14.21 -33.65 -12.04
C SER A 320 -14.72 -32.33 -12.61
N TYR A 321 -14.33 -31.23 -11.97
CA TYR A 321 -14.49 -29.88 -12.53
C TYR A 321 -13.43 -29.54 -13.57
N GLN A 322 -12.49 -30.45 -13.86
CA GLN A 322 -11.47 -30.20 -14.86
C GLN A 322 -12.11 -30.03 -16.24
N ALA A 323 -11.88 -28.88 -16.83
CA ALA A 323 -12.23 -28.62 -18.21
C ALA A 323 -11.19 -29.23 -19.15
N VAL A 324 -11.65 -29.83 -20.25
CA VAL A 324 -10.80 -30.02 -21.43
C VAL A 324 -10.34 -28.64 -21.86
N ALA A 325 -9.06 -28.47 -22.10
CA ALA A 325 -8.54 -27.20 -22.59
C ALA A 325 -9.31 -26.82 -23.87
N THR A 326 -10.30 -25.93 -23.71
CA THR A 326 -11.11 -25.41 -24.83
C THR A 326 -10.31 -24.43 -25.69
N THR A 327 -9.13 -24.04 -25.25
CA THR A 327 -8.15 -23.27 -26.00
C THR A 327 -7.06 -24.21 -26.48
N VAL A 328 -6.88 -24.30 -27.79
CA VAL A 328 -5.58 -24.69 -28.33
C VAL A 328 -4.57 -23.77 -27.66
N LEU A 329 -3.75 -24.33 -26.78
CA LEU A 329 -2.61 -23.61 -26.18
C LEU A 329 -1.79 -23.07 -27.37
N VAL A 330 -2.00 -21.80 -27.69
CA VAL A 330 -1.16 -21.10 -28.65
C VAL A 330 -0.05 -20.45 -27.81
N PRO A 331 1.14 -21.07 -27.75
CA PRO A 331 2.22 -20.51 -26.96
C PRO A 331 2.60 -19.13 -27.48
N CYS A 332 3.02 -18.26 -26.57
CA CYS A 332 3.56 -16.98 -26.97
C CYS A 332 4.81 -17.18 -27.83
N THR A 333 4.95 -16.42 -28.90
CA THR A 333 6.15 -16.39 -29.74
C THR A 333 6.68 -14.96 -29.83
N ASN A 334 7.95 -14.80 -30.24
CA ASN A 334 8.56 -13.50 -30.53
C ASN A 334 8.46 -12.50 -29.36
N ALA A 335 8.98 -12.88 -28.20
CA ALA A 335 9.14 -11.93 -27.11
C ALA A 335 10.03 -10.75 -27.52
N GLY A 336 9.56 -9.54 -27.32
CA GLY A 336 10.29 -8.31 -27.52
C GLY A 336 10.22 -7.42 -26.29
N VAL A 337 11.23 -6.58 -26.10
CA VAL A 337 11.18 -5.52 -25.09
C VAL A 337 11.99 -4.32 -25.58
N VAL A 338 11.40 -3.13 -25.44
CA VAL A 338 12.06 -1.86 -25.75
C VAL A 338 12.16 -1.00 -24.50
N ALA A 339 13.27 -0.27 -24.39
CA ALA A 339 13.50 0.67 -23.29
C ALA A 339 13.25 2.10 -23.76
N SER A 340 12.67 2.93 -22.91
CA SER A 340 12.55 4.37 -23.14
C SER A 340 12.97 5.12 -21.86
N PRO A 341 13.96 6.03 -21.93
CA PRO A 341 14.81 6.32 -23.09
C PRO A 341 15.64 5.10 -23.54
N GLY A 342 16.14 5.14 -24.76
CA GLY A 342 16.74 4.03 -25.53
C GLY A 342 17.74 3.12 -24.79
N SER A 343 18.99 3.01 -25.29
CA SER A 343 19.97 2.06 -24.76
C SER A 343 20.80 2.58 -23.58
N SER A 344 20.63 3.85 -23.19
CA SER A 344 21.30 4.45 -22.04
C SER A 344 20.51 5.62 -21.45
N ALA A 345 20.76 5.89 -20.18
CA ALA A 345 20.25 7.07 -19.49
C ALA A 345 21.21 7.49 -18.37
N ALA A 346 21.09 8.73 -17.95
CA ALA A 346 21.71 9.20 -16.73
C ALA A 346 21.09 8.50 -15.51
N ASN A 347 21.88 8.19 -14.50
CA ASN A 347 21.37 7.67 -13.25
C ASN A 347 20.30 8.63 -12.67
N GLY A 348 19.23 8.07 -12.10
CA GLY A 348 18.08 8.83 -11.60
C GLY A 348 16.99 9.06 -12.65
N THR A 349 17.23 8.77 -13.93
CA THR A 349 16.20 8.79 -14.96
C THR A 349 15.27 7.58 -14.79
N GLN A 350 13.96 7.82 -14.83
CA GLN A 350 13.01 6.71 -14.93
C GLN A 350 13.08 6.07 -16.31
N VAL A 351 13.29 4.76 -16.37
CA VAL A 351 13.32 3.98 -17.61
C VAL A 351 12.09 3.11 -17.68
N VAL A 352 11.37 3.18 -18.79
CA VAL A 352 10.18 2.35 -19.02
C VAL A 352 10.57 1.23 -19.98
N PHE A 353 10.42 -0.02 -19.57
CA PHE A 353 10.51 -1.19 -20.44
C PHE A 353 9.11 -1.54 -20.92
N THR A 354 8.92 -1.64 -22.23
CA THR A 354 7.67 -2.08 -22.84
C THR A 354 7.89 -3.39 -23.57
N ALA A 355 7.22 -4.43 -23.08
CA ALA A 355 7.28 -5.78 -23.65
C ALA A 355 6.23 -5.98 -24.75
N SER A 356 6.50 -6.91 -25.64
CA SER A 356 5.57 -7.36 -26.68
C SER A 356 5.76 -8.86 -26.93
N SER A 357 4.71 -9.50 -27.42
CA SER A 357 4.75 -10.88 -27.91
C SER A 357 3.79 -11.04 -29.09
N ALA A 358 4.00 -12.08 -29.88
CA ALA A 358 3.08 -12.45 -30.95
C ALA A 358 2.40 -13.77 -30.62
N THR A 359 1.31 -14.08 -31.29
CA THR A 359 0.54 -15.33 -31.31
C THR A 359 -0.16 -15.73 -30.02
N CYS A 360 0.21 -15.23 -28.83
CA CYS A 360 -0.46 -15.65 -27.63
C CYS A 360 -1.70 -14.79 -27.32
N PRO A 361 -2.84 -15.43 -27.05
CA PRO A 361 -4.09 -14.71 -26.77
C PRO A 361 -4.04 -13.97 -25.41
N ASN A 362 -3.30 -14.51 -24.44
CA ASN A 362 -3.30 -14.00 -23.05
C ASN A 362 -1.90 -13.84 -22.49
N PRO A 363 -1.05 -12.95 -23.04
CA PRO A 363 0.35 -12.83 -22.64
C PRO A 363 0.51 -12.40 -21.19
N ARG A 364 1.46 -13.03 -20.50
CA ARG A 364 1.97 -12.66 -19.19
C ARG A 364 3.45 -12.35 -19.34
N TYR A 365 3.87 -11.23 -18.74
CA TYR A 365 5.24 -10.71 -18.84
C TYR A 365 5.90 -10.73 -17.48
N GLU A 366 7.12 -11.29 -17.41
CA GLU A 366 7.99 -11.25 -16.25
C GLU A 366 9.27 -10.52 -16.63
N PHE A 367 9.58 -9.44 -15.91
CA PHE A 367 10.73 -8.61 -16.22
C PHE A 367 11.91 -8.96 -15.33
N TRP A 368 13.08 -9.01 -15.94
CA TRP A 368 14.34 -9.37 -15.33
C TRP A 368 15.38 -8.28 -15.55
N ILE A 369 16.17 -7.97 -14.52
CA ILE A 369 17.34 -7.09 -14.64
C ILE A 369 18.54 -7.79 -14.00
N MET A 370 19.70 -7.62 -14.65
CA MET A 370 21.00 -8.02 -14.13
C MET A 370 21.84 -6.75 -13.94
N ALA A 371 22.28 -6.51 -12.72
CA ALA A 371 23.19 -5.42 -12.40
C ALA A 371 24.61 -5.71 -12.92
N PRO A 372 25.46 -4.68 -13.08
CA PRO A 372 26.86 -4.88 -13.46
C PRO A 372 27.58 -5.87 -12.54
N GLY A 373 28.11 -6.97 -13.09
CA GLY A 373 28.78 -8.02 -12.31
C GLY A 373 27.89 -8.90 -11.44
N GLY A 374 26.56 -8.70 -11.49
CA GLY A 374 25.58 -9.47 -10.70
C GLY A 374 24.91 -10.61 -11.46
N SER A 375 23.88 -11.16 -10.86
CA SER A 375 23.00 -12.20 -11.44
C SER A 375 21.66 -11.61 -11.87
N TRP A 376 20.91 -12.37 -12.67
CA TRP A 376 19.55 -12.03 -13.05
C TRP A 376 18.62 -12.02 -11.84
N THR A 377 17.80 -10.99 -11.74
CA THR A 377 16.80 -10.81 -10.68
C THR A 377 15.46 -10.47 -11.29
N ILE A 378 14.40 -11.11 -10.83
CA ILE A 378 13.02 -10.75 -11.18
C ILE A 378 12.72 -9.39 -10.56
N VAL A 379 12.35 -8.42 -11.40
CA VAL A 379 11.95 -7.07 -10.96
C VAL A 379 10.45 -6.85 -11.06
N GLN A 380 9.78 -7.68 -11.83
CA GLN A 380 8.32 -7.79 -11.89
C GLN A 380 7.97 -9.23 -12.25
N ALA A 381 7.25 -9.90 -11.36
CA ALA A 381 6.72 -11.24 -11.62
C ALA A 381 5.65 -11.22 -12.72
N TYR A 382 5.25 -12.39 -13.22
CA TYR A 382 4.27 -12.52 -14.30
C TYR A 382 3.01 -11.71 -14.04
N SER A 383 2.70 -10.81 -14.96
CA SER A 383 1.47 -9.99 -14.97
C SER A 383 0.98 -9.76 -16.40
N ALA A 384 -0.26 -9.33 -16.56
CA ALA A 384 -0.79 -8.90 -17.86
C ALA A 384 -0.20 -7.56 -18.31
N GLY A 385 0.38 -6.78 -17.38
CA GLY A 385 1.00 -5.49 -17.67
C GLY A 385 2.23 -5.67 -18.55
N ALA A 386 2.20 -5.13 -19.75
CA ALA A 386 3.31 -5.16 -20.70
C ALA A 386 4.40 -4.13 -20.40
N THR A 387 4.28 -3.35 -19.33
CA THR A 387 5.23 -2.28 -18.99
C THR A 387 5.79 -2.47 -17.59
N PHE A 388 7.09 -2.16 -17.46
CA PHE A 388 7.78 -2.07 -16.18
C PHE A 388 8.51 -0.73 -16.06
N ASN A 389 8.26 0.01 -14.99
CA ASN A 389 8.89 1.28 -14.69
C ASN A 389 10.12 1.08 -13.80
N TRP A 390 11.31 1.14 -14.38
CA TRP A 390 12.55 0.99 -13.65
C TRP A 390 13.01 2.32 -13.07
N ASN A 391 12.95 2.45 -11.75
CA ASN A 391 13.54 3.57 -11.04
C ASN A 391 15.05 3.36 -10.91
N THR A 392 15.84 4.22 -11.56
CA THR A 392 17.30 4.13 -11.55
C THR A 392 17.97 5.00 -10.48
N ALA A 393 17.21 5.76 -9.68
CA ALA A 393 17.75 6.59 -8.62
C ALA A 393 18.53 5.73 -7.59
N GLY A 394 19.75 6.13 -7.29
CA GLY A 394 20.63 5.43 -6.36
C GLY A 394 21.21 4.10 -6.86
N LYS A 395 20.97 3.73 -8.12
CA LYS A 395 21.62 2.56 -8.74
C LYS A 395 23.08 2.89 -9.10
N ALA A 396 23.97 1.90 -9.05
CA ALA A 396 25.35 2.11 -9.50
C ALA A 396 25.38 2.39 -11.02
N PRO A 397 26.20 3.33 -11.49
CA PRO A 397 26.43 3.49 -12.93
C PRO A 397 27.13 2.26 -13.50
N GLY A 398 26.89 1.98 -14.78
CA GLY A 398 27.46 0.82 -15.45
C GLY A 398 26.48 0.16 -16.41
N THR A 399 26.91 -0.96 -16.98
CA THR A 399 26.11 -1.71 -17.95
C THR A 399 25.27 -2.76 -17.25
N TYR A 400 23.97 -2.51 -17.21
CA TYR A 400 22.93 -3.46 -16.83
C TYR A 400 22.53 -4.31 -18.03
N ARG A 401 21.83 -5.40 -17.77
CA ARG A 401 21.13 -6.14 -18.82
C ARG A 401 19.68 -6.33 -18.40
N TYR A 402 18.76 -6.27 -19.34
CA TYR A 402 17.34 -6.51 -19.11
C TYR A 402 16.80 -7.56 -20.06
N SER A 403 15.82 -8.32 -19.60
CA SER A 403 15.16 -9.39 -20.33
C SER A 403 13.68 -9.42 -19.96
N VAL A 404 12.87 -10.01 -20.81
CA VAL A 404 11.47 -10.33 -20.49
C VAL A 404 11.20 -11.78 -20.84
N TRP A 405 10.58 -12.50 -19.93
CA TRP A 405 10.01 -13.82 -20.17
C TRP A 405 8.52 -13.66 -20.42
N VAL A 406 8.00 -14.41 -21.37
CA VAL A 406 6.59 -14.31 -21.78
C VAL A 406 6.00 -15.71 -21.84
N ARG A 407 4.80 -15.85 -21.29
CA ARG A 407 3.98 -17.04 -21.46
C ARG A 407 2.52 -16.68 -21.63
N ASP A 408 1.73 -17.55 -22.24
CA ASP A 408 0.29 -17.44 -22.16
C ASP A 408 -0.19 -17.71 -20.71
N ALA A 409 -1.29 -17.09 -20.31
CA ALA A 409 -1.86 -17.28 -18.96
C ALA A 409 -2.21 -18.74 -18.67
N ALA A 410 -2.58 -19.51 -19.71
CA ALA A 410 -2.91 -20.92 -19.61
C ALA A 410 -1.70 -21.84 -19.78
N SER A 411 -0.52 -21.33 -20.10
CA SER A 411 0.66 -22.14 -20.32
C SER A 411 1.15 -22.79 -19.01
N PRO A 412 1.38 -24.11 -18.98
CA PRO A 412 1.94 -24.79 -17.82
C PRO A 412 3.47 -24.60 -17.70
N ASN A 413 4.09 -23.99 -18.72
CA ASN A 413 5.52 -23.80 -18.77
C ASN A 413 5.96 -22.64 -17.88
N SER A 414 7.23 -22.66 -17.44
CA SER A 414 7.84 -21.51 -16.77
C SER A 414 7.88 -20.28 -17.68
N TYR A 415 8.02 -20.46 -18.99
CA TYR A 415 7.86 -19.47 -20.06
C TYR A 415 7.58 -20.17 -21.38
N ASP A 416 6.95 -19.49 -22.33
CA ASP A 416 6.79 -19.99 -23.71
C ASP A 416 7.93 -19.45 -24.59
N THR A 417 8.30 -18.20 -24.39
CA THR A 417 9.39 -17.52 -25.10
C THR A 417 10.03 -16.47 -24.20
N TYR A 418 11.20 -16.01 -24.56
CA TYR A 418 11.87 -14.93 -23.84
C TYR A 418 12.67 -14.04 -24.80
N PHE A 419 12.87 -12.79 -24.39
CA PHE A 419 13.78 -11.87 -25.05
C PHE A 419 15.17 -12.04 -24.41
N PRO A 420 16.22 -12.37 -25.19
CA PRO A 420 17.56 -12.51 -24.64
C PRO A 420 18.07 -11.18 -24.10
N GLY A 421 18.79 -11.23 -23.00
CA GLY A 421 19.21 -10.03 -22.28
C GLY A 421 19.98 -9.03 -23.14
N THR A 422 19.47 -7.79 -23.20
CA THR A 422 20.09 -6.66 -23.90
C THR A 422 20.75 -5.72 -22.91
N ALA A 423 21.85 -5.10 -23.31
CA ALA A 423 22.59 -4.14 -22.49
C ALA A 423 21.83 -2.80 -22.38
N TYR A 424 21.88 -2.22 -21.19
CA TYR A 424 21.42 -0.86 -20.90
C TYR A 424 22.44 -0.15 -20.02
N THR A 425 22.95 1.02 -20.46
CA THR A 425 23.99 1.71 -19.73
C THR A 425 23.43 2.85 -18.88
N LEU A 426 23.63 2.77 -17.57
CA LEU A 426 23.44 3.92 -16.70
C LEU A 426 24.76 4.71 -16.62
N THR A 427 24.69 5.96 -17.02
CA THR A 427 25.85 6.87 -16.96
C THR A 427 25.88 7.62 -15.63
N THR A 428 27.09 7.99 -15.20
CA THR A 428 27.25 8.88 -14.05
C THR A 428 26.63 10.24 -14.36
N THR A 429 25.99 10.81 -13.36
CA THR A 429 25.64 12.22 -13.35
C THR A 429 26.50 12.93 -12.33
N SER A 430 26.85 14.18 -12.61
CA SER A 430 27.55 15.06 -11.67
C SER A 430 26.71 16.31 -11.43
N CYS A 431 26.76 16.84 -10.21
CA CYS A 431 26.14 18.13 -9.92
C CYS A 431 26.93 19.26 -10.62
N ALA A 432 26.24 20.09 -11.38
CA ALA A 432 26.86 21.18 -12.12
C ALA A 432 27.14 22.40 -11.23
N SER A 433 26.27 22.68 -10.26
CA SER A 433 26.46 23.76 -9.29
C SER A 433 25.77 23.48 -7.97
N VAL A 434 26.21 24.15 -6.92
CA VAL A 434 25.53 24.19 -5.62
C VAL A 434 25.52 25.61 -5.09
N THR A 435 24.39 26.04 -4.55
CA THR A 435 24.21 27.30 -3.83
C THR A 435 23.84 26.99 -2.39
N ALA A 436 24.17 27.89 -1.47
CA ALA A 436 23.76 27.77 -0.08
C ALA A 436 23.41 29.13 0.52
N SER A 437 22.47 29.15 1.45
CA SER A 437 22.07 30.33 2.22
C SER A 437 21.83 29.96 3.68
N ALA A 438 22.01 30.92 4.56
CA ALA A 438 21.77 30.77 5.97
C ALA A 438 20.59 31.64 6.43
N ALA A 439 19.74 31.08 7.24
CA ALA A 439 18.62 31.78 7.85
C ALA A 439 18.58 31.51 9.38
N PRO A 440 18.48 32.57 10.21
CA PRO A 440 18.52 33.99 9.85
C PRO A 440 19.84 34.39 9.23
N ALA A 441 19.84 35.50 8.46
CA ALA A 441 21.04 36.00 7.80
C ALA A 441 22.07 36.57 8.82
N SER A 442 23.36 36.48 8.43
CA SER A 442 24.45 37.10 9.21
C SER A 442 24.34 38.65 9.22
N PRO A 443 24.73 39.33 10.35
CA PRO A 443 25.20 38.76 11.60
C PRO A 443 24.09 38.36 12.57
N GLN A 444 24.40 37.41 13.49
CA GLN A 444 23.49 37.00 14.57
C GLN A 444 24.23 36.88 15.89
N ALA A 445 23.49 36.94 17.00
CA ALA A 445 24.05 36.68 18.31
C ALA A 445 24.51 35.21 18.43
N ALA A 446 25.64 34.98 19.10
CA ALA A 446 26.09 33.64 19.45
C ALA A 446 25.02 32.94 20.32
N GLY A 447 24.70 31.69 20.01
CA GLY A 447 23.56 30.94 20.60
C GLY A 447 22.31 30.94 19.75
N THR A 448 22.22 31.74 18.67
CA THR A 448 21.12 31.71 17.71
C THR A 448 21.18 30.41 16.90
N THR A 449 20.08 29.72 16.77
CA THR A 449 19.97 28.57 15.85
C THR A 449 19.89 29.08 14.41
N VAL A 450 20.76 28.59 13.54
CA VAL A 450 20.88 28.98 12.13
C VAL A 450 20.63 27.74 11.26
N THR A 451 19.77 27.85 10.27
CA THR A 451 19.58 26.80 9.26
C THR A 451 20.33 27.19 7.99
N ILE A 452 21.25 26.34 7.56
CA ILE A 452 21.91 26.45 6.25
C ILE A 452 21.14 25.55 5.29
N THR A 453 20.64 26.14 4.19
CA THR A 453 19.92 25.42 3.13
C THR A 453 20.75 25.45 1.86
N ALA A 454 20.94 24.30 1.23
CA ALA A 454 21.68 24.15 -0.03
C ALA A 454 20.74 23.72 -1.16
N THR A 455 21.08 24.12 -2.39
CA THR A 455 20.39 23.70 -3.62
C THR A 455 21.42 23.37 -4.68
N ALA A 456 21.45 22.13 -5.14
CA ALA A 456 22.28 21.68 -6.26
C ALA A 456 21.47 21.66 -7.56
N SER A 457 22.17 21.82 -8.68
CA SER A 457 21.59 21.69 -10.02
C SER A 457 22.38 20.74 -10.89
N GLY A 458 21.75 20.19 -11.93
CA GLY A 458 22.38 19.29 -12.91
C GLY A 458 22.50 17.83 -12.46
N CYS A 459 22.14 17.51 -11.22
CA CYS A 459 22.14 16.14 -10.70
C CYS A 459 20.76 15.72 -10.17
N PRO A 460 20.23 14.56 -10.59
CA PRO A 460 18.91 14.11 -10.15
C PRO A 460 18.88 13.54 -8.72
N SER A 461 20.02 13.16 -8.18
CA SER A 461 20.14 12.50 -6.87
C SER A 461 21.19 13.17 -6.00
N ALA A 462 21.05 14.49 -5.79
CA ALA A 462 22.01 15.28 -5.04
C ALA A 462 22.23 14.77 -3.61
N ARG A 463 23.49 14.76 -3.18
CA ARG A 463 23.94 14.53 -1.82
C ARG A 463 24.71 15.73 -1.36
N TYR A 464 24.48 16.16 -0.12
CA TYR A 464 25.07 17.37 0.46
C TYR A 464 25.89 17.01 1.70
N GLU A 465 27.08 17.61 1.79
CA GLU A 465 27.95 17.57 2.96
C GLU A 465 28.19 19.00 3.43
N PHE A 466 27.93 19.26 4.70
CA PHE A 466 28.07 20.61 5.28
C PHE A 466 29.32 20.72 6.10
N TRP A 467 30.00 21.87 5.94
CA TRP A 467 31.26 22.20 6.59
C TRP A 467 31.14 23.52 7.31
N THR A 468 31.78 23.64 8.46
CA THR A 468 31.97 24.90 9.16
C THR A 468 33.45 25.12 9.50
N LEU A 469 33.85 26.39 9.55
CA LEU A 469 35.17 26.84 9.95
C LEU A 469 35.01 27.87 11.07
N PRO A 470 35.36 27.54 12.33
CA PRO A 470 35.33 28.48 13.42
C PRO A 470 36.47 29.51 13.30
N PRO A 471 36.39 30.69 14.00
CA PRO A 471 37.43 31.66 14.02
C PRO A 471 38.76 31.08 14.49
N GLY A 472 39.85 31.20 13.70
CA GLY A 472 41.15 30.66 14.01
C GLY A 472 41.29 29.13 13.99
N GLY A 473 40.23 28.40 13.63
CA GLY A 473 40.21 26.94 13.58
C GLY A 473 40.45 26.37 12.19
N SER A 474 40.01 25.11 12.00
CA SER A 474 40.06 24.37 10.72
C SER A 474 38.67 23.98 10.26
N TRP A 475 38.51 23.68 8.96
CA TRP A 475 37.27 23.16 8.41
C TRP A 475 36.91 21.82 9.03
N THR A 476 35.66 21.70 9.45
CA THR A 476 35.13 20.49 10.07
C THR A 476 33.81 20.10 9.35
N ILE A 477 33.66 18.81 9.06
CA ILE A 477 32.39 18.25 8.57
C ILE A 477 31.39 18.28 9.73
N VAL A 478 30.30 18.99 9.56
CA VAL A 478 29.21 19.06 10.55
C VAL A 478 28.03 18.22 10.17
N GLN A 479 27.93 17.85 8.90
CA GLN A 479 26.98 16.85 8.39
C GLN A 479 27.62 16.15 7.20
N ALA A 480 27.83 14.84 7.31
CA ALA A 480 28.32 14.01 6.21
C ALA A 480 27.27 13.89 5.08
N TYR A 481 27.70 13.42 3.91
CA TYR A 481 26.86 13.29 2.73
C TYR A 481 25.52 12.61 3.02
N SER A 482 24.44 13.33 2.77
CA SER A 482 23.06 12.85 2.88
C SER A 482 22.18 13.48 1.80
N ALA A 483 20.96 12.96 1.61
CA ALA A 483 19.97 13.57 0.74
C ALA A 483 19.35 14.84 1.35
N THR A 484 19.54 15.06 2.66
CA THR A 484 19.03 16.24 3.36
C THR A 484 19.83 17.46 2.92
N ASN A 485 19.15 18.43 2.36
CA ASN A 485 19.74 19.67 1.84
C ASN A 485 19.77 20.81 2.87
N THR A 486 19.49 20.51 4.12
CA THR A 486 19.50 21.48 5.23
C THR A 486 20.39 20.98 6.36
N PHE A 487 21.08 21.90 7.02
CA PHE A 487 21.82 21.68 8.24
C PHE A 487 21.39 22.71 9.29
N THR A 488 20.98 22.23 10.48
CA THR A 488 20.66 23.09 11.62
C THR A 488 21.91 23.29 12.46
N TRP A 489 22.44 24.49 12.41
CA TRP A 489 23.61 24.90 13.16
C TRP A 489 23.18 25.55 14.46
N ASN A 490 23.33 24.84 15.58
CA ASN A 490 23.20 25.41 16.92
C ASN A 490 24.51 26.16 17.24
N THR A 491 24.51 27.47 16.95
CA THR A 491 25.72 28.26 17.15
C THR A 491 26.06 28.35 18.63
N SER A 492 27.33 28.20 18.94
CA SER A 492 27.83 28.32 20.31
C SER A 492 29.00 29.32 20.37
N PRO A 493 29.29 29.91 21.53
CA PRO A 493 30.50 30.74 21.72
C PRO A 493 31.78 29.99 21.33
N PRO A 494 32.82 30.71 20.92
CA PRO A 494 32.95 32.15 20.95
C PRO A 494 32.27 32.88 19.79
N ALA A 495 31.98 34.15 19.98
CA ALA A 495 31.58 35.04 18.88
C ALA A 495 32.78 35.25 17.92
N GLY A 496 32.49 35.60 16.68
CA GLY A 496 33.54 35.82 15.68
C GLY A 496 33.07 35.51 14.27
N ALA A 497 33.97 35.59 13.30
CA ALA A 497 33.72 35.31 11.91
C ALA A 497 33.93 33.82 11.63
N TYR A 498 32.82 33.10 11.53
CA TYR A 498 32.77 31.72 11.07
C TYR A 498 32.68 31.72 9.53
N LYS A 499 32.97 30.57 8.93
CA LYS A 499 32.59 30.31 7.54
C LYS A 499 31.83 29.00 7.45
N TYR A 500 30.90 28.90 6.48
CA TYR A 500 30.28 27.65 6.14
C TYR A 500 30.45 27.38 4.63
N SER A 501 30.52 26.12 4.27
CA SER A 501 30.62 25.63 2.90
C SER A 501 29.75 24.41 2.74
N VAL A 502 29.30 24.14 1.52
CA VAL A 502 28.56 22.95 1.19
C VAL A 502 29.18 22.28 -0.02
N TRP A 503 29.48 21.01 0.11
CA TRP A 503 29.91 20.18 -0.99
C TRP A 503 28.70 19.40 -1.50
N ALA A 504 28.56 19.27 -2.81
CA ALA A 504 27.51 18.50 -3.43
C ALA A 504 28.09 17.52 -4.44
N ARG A 505 27.48 16.32 -4.45
CA ARG A 505 27.73 15.32 -5.49
C ARG A 505 26.45 14.56 -5.82
N ASP A 506 26.36 14.00 -7.00
CA ASP A 506 25.31 13.06 -7.31
C ASP A 506 25.55 11.72 -6.58
N ALA A 507 24.50 11.02 -6.22
CA ALA A 507 24.60 9.72 -5.56
C ALA A 507 25.33 8.67 -6.40
N SER A 508 25.38 8.84 -7.74
CA SER A 508 26.10 7.99 -8.67
C SER A 508 27.56 8.38 -8.89
N SER A 509 27.95 9.57 -8.40
CA SER A 509 29.32 10.09 -8.55
C SER A 509 30.28 9.35 -7.61
N ALA A 510 31.42 8.90 -8.14
CA ALA A 510 32.52 8.34 -7.35
C ALA A 510 33.49 9.40 -6.83
N ALA A 511 33.30 10.67 -7.25
CA ALA A 511 34.16 11.77 -6.81
C ALA A 511 33.93 12.09 -5.33
N SER A 512 34.93 12.68 -4.69
CA SER A 512 34.77 13.20 -3.31
C SER A 512 33.71 14.29 -3.27
N TYR A 513 33.58 15.10 -4.30
CA TYR A 513 32.50 16.04 -4.59
C TYR A 513 32.46 16.31 -6.08
N ASP A 514 31.31 16.74 -6.61
CA ASP A 514 31.17 17.18 -8.00
C ASP A 514 31.35 18.70 -8.08
N THR A 515 30.80 19.41 -7.11
CA THR A 515 30.84 20.88 -7.01
C THR A 515 30.76 21.29 -5.52
N TYR A 516 31.16 22.51 -5.21
CA TYR A 516 31.04 23.03 -3.86
C TYR A 516 30.65 24.51 -3.85
N PHE A 517 29.94 24.90 -2.82
CA PHE A 517 29.70 26.30 -2.45
C PHE A 517 30.91 26.81 -1.66
N PRO A 518 31.61 27.84 -2.15
CA PRO A 518 32.80 28.35 -1.46
C PRO A 518 32.45 28.94 -0.09
N GLY A 519 33.41 28.89 0.83
CA GLY A 519 33.16 29.31 2.19
C GLY A 519 32.68 30.77 2.31
N THR A 520 31.45 30.93 2.79
CA THR A 520 30.85 32.24 3.07
C THR A 520 30.98 32.60 4.53
N VAL A 521 31.28 33.85 4.82
CA VAL A 521 31.44 34.34 6.20
C VAL A 521 30.08 34.49 6.86
N TYR A 522 29.97 33.98 8.07
CA TYR A 522 28.84 34.17 8.97
C TYR A 522 29.32 34.68 10.32
N THR A 523 28.96 35.91 10.66
CA THR A 523 29.43 36.57 11.88
C THR A 523 28.50 36.29 13.04
N LEU A 524 29.04 35.73 14.11
CA LEU A 524 28.40 35.65 15.41
C LEU A 524 28.86 36.81 16.26
N THR A 525 27.94 37.60 16.81
CA THR A 525 28.21 38.74 17.65
C THR A 525 28.08 38.38 19.12
N THR A 526 28.80 39.11 19.96
CA THR A 526 28.57 39.07 21.40
C THR A 526 27.32 39.85 21.78
N THR A 527 26.61 39.37 22.80
CA THR A 527 25.55 40.12 23.46
C THR A 527 25.94 40.28 24.93
N PRO A 528 26.77 41.29 25.24
CA PRO A 528 27.23 41.49 26.62
C PRO A 528 26.05 41.82 27.53
N CYS A 529 26.10 41.37 28.78
CA CYS A 529 25.15 41.76 29.80
C CYS A 529 25.27 43.27 30.11
N THR A 530 24.17 43.99 30.05
CA THR A 530 24.18 45.47 30.24
C THR A 530 23.69 45.90 31.61
N GLY A 531 23.10 45.03 32.38
CA GLY A 531 22.62 45.31 33.73
C GLY A 531 22.69 44.10 34.64
N LEU A 532 22.90 44.36 35.93
CA LEU A 532 22.94 43.32 36.97
C LEU A 532 22.37 43.89 38.28
N THR A 533 21.46 43.17 38.88
CA THR A 533 20.98 43.41 40.25
C THR A 533 21.25 42.20 41.11
N ALA A 534 21.51 42.42 42.42
CA ALA A 534 21.59 41.31 43.36
C ALA A 534 21.02 41.69 44.72
N SER A 535 20.49 40.69 45.41
CA SER A 535 19.92 40.85 46.76
C SER A 535 20.23 39.62 47.61
N ALA A 536 20.32 39.80 48.90
CA ALA A 536 20.50 38.72 49.86
C ALA A 536 19.24 38.57 50.76
N MET A 537 18.84 37.31 50.94
CA MET A 537 17.66 36.97 51.78
C MET A 537 18.09 35.86 52.76
N PRO A 538 17.73 35.98 54.05
CA PRO A 538 17.10 37.13 54.67
C PRO A 538 17.97 38.38 54.62
N ALA A 539 17.34 39.57 54.73
CA ALA A 539 18.06 40.83 54.66
C ALA A 539 18.98 41.03 55.89
N SER A 540 20.07 41.80 55.67
CA SER A 540 21.02 42.17 56.74
C SER A 540 20.35 43.12 57.75
N PRO A 541 20.72 43.03 59.05
CA PRO A 541 21.64 42.08 59.69
C PRO A 541 21.01 40.74 60.05
N GLN A 542 21.83 39.69 60.16
CA GLN A 542 21.40 38.37 60.64
C GLN A 542 22.43 37.80 61.63
N THR A 543 22.00 36.84 62.46
CA THR A 543 22.90 36.11 63.35
C THR A 543 23.78 35.13 62.57
N SER A 544 25.03 34.95 63.01
CA SER A 544 25.93 33.93 62.49
C SER A 544 25.28 32.54 62.60
N GLY A 545 25.37 31.75 61.54
CA GLY A 545 24.69 30.46 61.39
C GLY A 545 23.39 30.52 60.55
N THR A 546 22.88 31.73 60.28
CA THR A 546 21.73 31.90 59.39
C THR A 546 22.15 31.55 57.94
N ALA A 547 21.34 30.69 57.29
CA ALA A 547 21.54 30.41 55.86
C ALA A 547 21.05 31.63 55.04
N ILE A 548 21.90 32.15 54.18
CA ILE A 548 21.63 33.33 53.36
C ILE A 548 21.68 32.93 51.88
N THR A 549 20.70 33.33 51.12
CA THR A 549 20.74 33.13 49.65
C THR A 549 20.96 34.49 48.99
N ILE A 550 22.01 34.60 48.19
CA ILE A 550 22.25 35.76 47.33
C ILE A 550 21.67 35.40 45.95
N THR A 551 20.72 36.22 45.50
CA THR A 551 20.10 36.04 44.18
C THR A 551 20.49 37.20 43.28
N ALA A 552 20.90 36.89 42.05
CA ALA A 552 21.28 37.88 41.05
C ALA A 552 20.33 37.80 39.82
N SER A 553 20.15 38.93 39.14
CA SER A 553 19.37 38.99 37.89
C SER A 553 20.10 39.89 36.89
N ALA A 554 20.46 39.33 35.76
CA ALA A 554 21.11 40.03 34.65
C ALA A 554 20.08 40.49 33.61
N SER A 555 20.41 41.53 32.87
CA SER A 555 19.66 42.03 31.73
C SER A 555 20.58 42.35 30.56
N GLY A 556 20.02 42.34 29.33
CA GLY A 556 20.72 42.64 28.08
C GLY A 556 21.47 41.47 27.45
N CYS A 557 21.59 40.32 28.11
CA CYS A 557 22.26 39.13 27.59
C CYS A 557 21.30 37.92 27.62
N ALA A 558 21.49 37.01 26.67
CA ALA A 558 20.64 35.83 26.53
C ALA A 558 21.12 34.65 27.40
N ASN A 559 22.43 34.54 27.61
CA ASN A 559 23.06 33.37 28.25
C ASN A 559 23.96 33.81 29.40
N ALA A 560 23.39 34.49 30.41
CA ALA A 560 24.09 35.00 31.54
C ALA A 560 24.82 33.90 32.34
N ARG A 561 26.06 34.19 32.75
CA ARG A 561 26.86 33.42 33.71
C ARG A 561 27.21 34.30 34.87
N TYR A 562 26.99 33.82 36.09
CA TYR A 562 27.13 34.55 37.32
C TYR A 562 28.29 33.98 38.11
N GLU A 563 29.14 34.87 38.67
CA GLU A 563 30.23 34.56 39.58
C GLU A 563 30.00 35.33 40.87
N PHE A 564 29.98 34.65 42.02
CA PHE A 564 29.71 35.26 43.31
C PHE A 564 31.00 35.42 44.10
N TRP A 565 31.11 36.57 44.77
CA TRP A 565 32.26 36.99 45.53
C TRP A 565 31.85 37.40 46.94
N ILE A 566 32.66 37.04 47.93
CA ILE A 566 32.51 37.50 49.32
C ILE A 566 33.83 38.14 49.77
N GLN A 567 33.73 39.23 50.50
CA GLN A 567 34.80 39.89 51.19
C GLN A 567 34.59 39.82 52.72
N ASN A 568 35.52 39.27 53.42
CA ASN A 568 35.46 39.12 54.88
C ASN A 568 35.62 40.45 55.63
N PRO A 569 35.08 40.57 56.87
CA PRO A 569 35.27 41.77 57.68
C PRO A 569 36.75 42.12 57.87
N GLY A 570 37.07 43.40 57.66
CA GLY A 570 38.46 43.89 57.76
C GLY A 570 39.42 43.50 56.66
N SER A 571 39.00 42.67 55.70
CA SER A 571 39.82 42.27 54.57
C SER A 571 39.64 43.22 53.40
N SER A 572 40.69 43.43 52.62
CA SER A 572 40.64 44.09 51.32
C SER A 572 40.50 43.08 50.18
N THR A 573 40.62 41.77 50.47
CA THR A 573 40.64 40.70 49.47
C THR A 573 39.23 40.13 49.23
N TRP A 574 38.82 40.00 47.98
CA TRP A 574 37.66 39.31 47.55
C TRP A 574 37.91 37.83 47.25
N THR A 575 37.03 36.94 47.67
CA THR A 575 37.14 35.51 47.43
C THR A 575 36.00 35.09 46.52
N ILE A 576 36.27 34.34 45.42
CA ILE A 576 35.26 33.68 44.61
C ILE A 576 34.65 32.56 45.45
N VAL A 577 33.36 32.65 45.72
CA VAL A 577 32.63 31.63 46.46
C VAL A 577 31.80 30.75 45.51
N GLN A 578 31.55 31.22 44.30
CA GLN A 578 30.98 30.44 43.22
C GLN A 578 31.54 30.96 41.89
N ALA A 579 32.26 30.11 41.16
CA ALA A 579 32.75 30.43 39.84
C ALA A 579 31.63 30.55 38.82
N TYR A 580 31.91 31.12 37.64
CA TYR A 580 30.89 31.34 36.57
C TYR A 580 30.06 30.11 36.29
N SER A 581 28.77 30.24 36.53
CA SER A 581 27.74 29.22 36.25
C SER A 581 26.44 29.86 35.75
N ALA A 582 25.52 29.03 35.19
CA ALA A 582 24.19 29.48 34.82
C ALA A 582 23.30 29.74 36.07
N THR A 583 23.69 29.22 37.23
CA THR A 583 22.96 29.38 38.48
C THR A 583 23.09 30.82 38.97
N ASN A 584 21.98 31.51 39.04
CA ASN A 584 21.90 32.90 39.47
C ASN A 584 21.72 33.08 40.98
N THR A 585 21.89 32.01 41.76
CA THR A 585 21.80 32.01 43.22
C THR A 585 23.03 31.38 43.83
N PHE A 586 23.43 31.94 44.95
CA PHE A 586 24.47 31.39 45.82
C PHE A 586 23.95 31.22 47.24
N SER A 587 24.06 30.01 47.79
CA SER A 587 23.68 29.71 49.17
C SER A 587 24.91 29.93 50.08
N TRP A 588 24.87 31.02 50.83
CA TRP A 588 25.97 31.37 51.73
C TRP A 588 25.73 30.80 53.13
N THR A 589 26.53 29.78 53.47
CA THR A 589 26.55 29.19 54.82
C THR A 589 27.35 30.04 55.74
N THR A 590 26.71 30.62 56.73
CA THR A 590 27.38 31.53 57.72
C THR A 590 27.73 30.85 59.03
N THR A 591 27.49 29.55 59.19
CA THR A 591 27.83 28.77 60.37
C THR A 591 29.33 28.80 60.62
N GLY A 592 29.73 29.24 61.81
CA GLY A 592 31.16 29.35 62.22
C GLY A 592 31.87 30.61 61.68
N LEU A 593 31.19 31.48 60.98
CA LEU A 593 31.73 32.76 60.55
C LEU A 593 31.65 33.76 61.68
N PRO A 594 32.70 34.58 61.92
CA PRO A 594 32.75 35.59 62.97
C PRO A 594 31.70 36.70 62.67
N ALA A 595 31.17 37.32 63.77
CA ALA A 595 30.37 38.50 63.65
C ALA A 595 31.19 39.64 63.01
N GLY A 596 30.48 40.45 62.15
CA GLY A 596 31.14 41.54 61.44
C GLY A 596 30.44 41.90 60.13
N THR A 597 30.98 42.96 59.49
CA THR A 597 30.42 43.39 58.19
C THR A 597 31.19 42.79 57.05
N TYR A 598 30.55 41.85 56.37
CA TYR A 598 30.98 41.27 55.13
C TYR A 598 30.52 42.14 53.96
N LYS A 599 31.07 41.91 52.78
CA LYS A 599 30.49 42.44 51.53
C LYS A 599 30.33 41.29 50.53
N TYR A 600 29.28 41.35 49.75
CA TYR A 600 29.11 40.46 48.61
C TYR A 600 29.05 41.26 47.32
N SER A 601 29.54 40.65 46.23
CA SER A 601 29.50 41.17 44.87
C SER A 601 29.16 40.03 43.91
N VAL A 602 28.57 40.37 42.80
CA VAL A 602 28.29 39.41 41.74
C VAL A 602 28.83 39.98 40.42
N TRP A 603 29.53 39.15 39.69
CA TRP A 603 29.97 39.46 38.35
C TRP A 603 29.13 38.66 37.37
N VAL A 604 28.83 39.26 36.22
CA VAL A 604 28.06 38.58 35.17
C VAL A 604 28.70 38.80 33.82
N ARG A 605 28.67 37.77 33.00
CA ARG A 605 28.99 37.86 31.57
C ARG A 605 28.11 36.94 30.76
N ASP A 606 27.86 37.31 29.50
CA ASP A 606 27.27 36.38 28.55
C ASP A 606 28.29 35.29 28.16
N THR A 607 27.80 34.08 27.87
CA THR A 607 28.67 32.99 27.40
C THR A 607 29.41 33.32 26.10
N SER A 608 28.90 34.23 25.29
CA SER A 608 29.57 34.72 24.08
C SER A 608 30.64 35.76 24.32
N SER A 609 30.71 36.35 25.53
CA SER A 609 31.66 37.38 25.89
C SER A 609 33.04 36.78 26.17
N GLY A 610 34.05 37.35 25.55
CA GLY A 610 35.47 37.05 25.85
C GLY A 610 36.04 37.84 27.02
N ALA A 611 35.26 38.76 27.61
CA ALA A 611 35.66 39.58 28.74
C ALA A 611 35.69 38.77 30.05
N SER A 612 36.46 39.21 31.02
CA SER A 612 36.44 38.63 32.36
C SER A 612 35.06 38.79 33.01
N TYR A 613 34.37 39.90 32.77
CA TYR A 613 32.97 40.15 33.09
C TYR A 613 32.41 41.20 32.12
N ASP A 614 31.10 41.22 31.90
CA ASP A 614 30.42 42.27 31.12
C ASP A 614 30.00 43.43 32.03
N THR A 615 29.45 43.12 33.18
CA THR A 615 29.10 44.06 34.23
C THR A 615 29.12 43.35 35.58
N TYR A 616 29.13 44.17 36.66
CA TYR A 616 29.12 43.63 38.01
C TYR A 616 28.19 44.42 38.94
N PHE A 617 27.69 43.73 39.97
CA PHE A 617 26.97 44.32 41.09
C PHE A 617 28.03 44.72 42.13
N PRO A 618 28.14 46.02 42.50
CA PRO A 618 29.17 46.50 43.41
C PRO A 618 28.99 45.91 44.80
N GLY A 619 30.09 45.84 45.52
CA GLY A 619 30.14 45.27 46.86
C GLY A 619 29.15 45.89 47.83
N THR A 620 28.18 45.08 48.24
CA THR A 620 27.12 45.48 49.19
C THR A 620 27.39 44.89 50.55
N ALA A 621 27.30 45.72 51.58
CA ALA A 621 27.54 45.33 52.99
C ALA A 621 26.45 44.40 53.51
N TYR A 622 26.88 43.36 54.25
CA TYR A 622 26.00 42.43 54.94
C TYR A 622 26.54 42.12 56.32
N THR A 623 25.80 42.44 57.35
CA THR A 623 26.33 42.32 58.76
C THR A 623 25.83 41.01 59.37
N LEU A 624 26.76 40.22 59.89
CA LEU A 624 26.48 39.09 60.78
C LEU A 624 26.69 39.57 62.24
N THR A 625 25.74 39.24 63.09
CA THR A 625 25.77 39.59 64.52
C THR A 625 25.97 38.35 65.39
#